data_8c61465ae3ca569449ecb7ef44693803
#
_entry.id   8c61465ae3ca569449ecb7ef44693803
#
_cell.length_a   1.000
_cell.length_b   1.000
_cell.length_c   1.000
_cell.angle_alpha   90.00
_cell.angle_beta   90.00
_cell.angle_gamma   90.00
#
_symmetry.space_group_name_H-M   'P 1'
#
loop_
_entity.id
_entity.type
_entity.pdbx_description
1 polymer ?
#
loop_
_entity_poly.entity_id
_entity_poly.type
_entity_poly.pdbx_seq_one_letter_code
_entity_poly.pdbx_strand_id
1 'polypeptide(L)'
;MRKISKKGHSSKKCANKRYVFWWAALSLLILGFAFFMWAKQPENLREVKDKIHHMTWEWQSKEHGAYNAKSLLVIDRQSDDAFILKNEHKPLPPASLAKLFTVEYVSEQADLKQKVKVTKAALSHVKKGSSVARLQAGETYTLQDLFAAMLVPSGNDAAYVVADYWGGVKHPKAKTSKERIALYLNDLNAYIQKQGWKNTHLYDPSGYDYEGTTTVSELKDVSDLLLKKKWFRKIVSQSNYAVTLSDGTQKAWKNTNHFLNPKDPNYNPAVKGIKTGSLDQDFNIIVLFEKKHKEYLILSIGSQSDDSRYDDINYILKSI
;
A
#
# COMPACT_ATOMS: atom_id res chain seq x y z
N MET A 1 27.38 74.78 -49.25
CA MET A 1 27.64 73.78 -48.23
C MET A 1 26.37 73.46 -47.45
N ARG A 2 25.71 72.33 -47.74
CA ARG A 2 24.48 71.87 -47.00
C ARG A 2 24.82 70.67 -46.17
N LYS A 3 24.69 70.84 -44.85
CA LYS A 3 24.77 69.73 -43.84
C LYS A 3 23.49 68.87 -43.93
N ILE A 4 23.61 67.61 -44.26
CA ILE A 4 22.53 66.64 -44.19
C ILE A 4 22.58 66.00 -42.83
N SER A 5 21.48 66.15 -42.06
CA SER A 5 21.24 65.62 -40.70
C SER A 5 20.91 64.10 -40.83
N LYS A 6 21.71 63.23 -40.16
CA LYS A 6 21.36 61.86 -39.87
C LYS A 6 20.54 61.76 -38.59
N LYS A 7 19.23 61.67 -38.69
CA LYS A 7 18.34 61.22 -37.62
C LYS A 7 17.43 60.14 -38.17
N GLY A 8 17.52 58.91 -37.63
CA GLY A 8 16.53 57.90 -37.94
C GLY A 8 16.99 56.45 -37.87
N HIS A 9 17.69 56.02 -36.81
CA HIS A 9 17.98 54.55 -36.69
C HIS A 9 17.90 54.02 -35.22
N SER A 10 17.39 54.79 -34.25
CA SER A 10 17.37 54.35 -32.83
C SER A 10 16.04 53.74 -32.34
N SER A 11 14.90 53.98 -33.01
CA SER A 11 13.59 53.60 -32.46
C SER A 11 13.16 52.18 -32.75
N LYS A 12 13.65 51.56 -33.86
CA LYS A 12 13.26 50.18 -34.23
C LYS A 12 13.91 49.06 -33.38
N LYS A 13 15.10 49.29 -32.81
CA LYS A 13 15.78 48.28 -31.95
C LYS A 13 15.17 48.16 -30.56
N CYS A 14 14.52 49.24 -30.02
CA CYS A 14 13.90 49.19 -28.71
C CYS A 14 12.52 48.53 -28.72
N ALA A 15 11.77 48.67 -29.82
CA ALA A 15 10.48 48.00 -29.99
C ALA A 15 10.60 46.45 -30.04
N ASN A 16 11.60 45.94 -30.80
CA ASN A 16 11.81 44.50 -30.89
C ASN A 16 12.18 43.86 -29.55
N LYS A 17 12.94 44.53 -28.68
CA LYS A 17 13.27 44.00 -27.34
C LYS A 17 12.05 43.90 -26.40
N ARG A 18 11.10 44.83 -26.48
CA ARG A 18 9.85 44.76 -25.70
C ARG A 18 8.95 43.63 -26.19
N TYR A 19 8.80 43.41 -27.47
CA TYR A 19 8.03 42.28 -28.03
C TYR A 19 8.63 40.92 -27.61
N VAL A 20 9.95 40.76 -27.70
CA VAL A 20 10.64 39.54 -27.27
C VAL A 20 10.40 39.29 -25.75
N PHE A 21 10.47 40.34 -24.94
CA PHE A 21 10.19 40.21 -23.49
C PHE A 21 8.74 39.79 -23.21
N TRP A 22 7.75 40.37 -23.91
CA TRP A 22 6.36 39.98 -23.74
C TRP A 22 6.04 38.56 -24.20
N TRP A 23 6.65 38.13 -25.30
CA TRP A 23 6.53 36.75 -25.78
C TRP A 23 7.21 35.75 -24.82
N ALA A 24 8.35 36.08 -24.27
CA ALA A 24 9.00 35.26 -23.25
C ALA A 24 8.15 35.14 -21.95
N ALA A 25 7.58 36.28 -21.50
CA ALA A 25 6.69 36.32 -20.33
C ALA A 25 5.40 35.50 -20.58
N LEU A 26 4.79 35.63 -21.75
CA LEU A 26 3.60 34.84 -22.14
C LEU A 26 3.92 33.34 -22.22
N SER A 27 5.07 32.98 -22.78
CA SER A 27 5.52 31.58 -22.84
C SER A 27 5.72 30.99 -21.45
N LEU A 28 6.32 31.73 -20.54
CA LEU A 28 6.47 31.31 -19.14
C LEU A 28 5.13 31.14 -18.41
N LEU A 29 4.15 32.02 -18.69
CA LEU A 29 2.79 31.90 -18.15
C LEU A 29 2.06 30.67 -18.69
N ILE A 30 2.20 30.39 -20.01
CA ILE A 30 1.61 29.21 -20.63
C ILE A 30 2.25 27.93 -20.08
N LEU A 31 3.57 27.90 -19.97
CA LEU A 31 4.30 26.77 -19.38
C LEU A 31 3.94 26.57 -17.89
N GLY A 32 3.82 27.66 -17.12
CA GLY A 32 3.37 27.61 -15.72
C GLY A 32 1.94 27.08 -15.58
N PHE A 33 1.02 27.52 -16.46
CA PHE A 33 -0.36 27.01 -16.49
C PHE A 33 -0.43 25.56 -16.93
N ALA A 34 0.32 25.15 -17.96
CA ALA A 34 0.41 23.75 -18.39
C ALA A 34 0.99 22.86 -17.27
N PHE A 35 2.06 23.31 -16.61
CA PHE A 35 2.60 22.63 -15.43
C PHE A 35 1.60 22.54 -14.28
N PHE A 36 0.86 23.62 -14.01
CA PHE A 36 -0.19 23.62 -12.97
C PHE A 36 -1.32 22.64 -13.29
N MET A 37 -1.78 22.58 -14.55
CA MET A 37 -2.80 21.61 -14.98
C MET A 37 -2.29 20.17 -14.94
N TRP A 38 -1.03 19.95 -15.34
CA TRP A 38 -0.35 18.65 -15.24
C TRP A 38 -0.17 18.22 -13.77
N ALA A 39 0.25 19.14 -12.90
CA ALA A 39 0.43 18.89 -11.47
C ALA A 39 -0.90 18.67 -10.71
N LYS A 40 -2.05 19.07 -11.26
CA LYS A 40 -3.37 18.77 -10.68
C LYS A 40 -3.79 17.30 -10.80
N GLN A 41 -3.14 16.54 -11.67
CA GLN A 41 -3.39 15.10 -11.75
C GLN A 41 -2.67 14.40 -10.58
N PRO A 42 -3.37 13.62 -9.74
CA PRO A 42 -2.79 13.00 -8.53
C PRO A 42 -1.55 12.13 -8.83
N GLU A 43 -1.55 11.46 -9.97
CA GLU A 43 -0.45 10.62 -10.44
C GLU A 43 0.83 11.40 -10.75
N ASN A 44 0.69 12.61 -11.33
CA ASN A 44 1.85 13.44 -11.68
C ASN A 44 2.46 14.13 -10.45
N LEU A 45 1.60 14.57 -9.51
CA LEU A 45 2.05 15.08 -8.21
C LEU A 45 2.81 14.02 -7.42
N ARG A 46 2.33 12.78 -7.48
CA ARG A 46 3.00 11.64 -6.85
C ARG A 46 4.38 11.42 -7.46
N GLU A 47 4.49 11.34 -8.79
CA GLU A 47 5.77 11.16 -9.49
C GLU A 47 6.78 12.26 -9.15
N VAL A 48 6.33 13.52 -9.05
CA VAL A 48 7.20 14.66 -8.65
C VAL A 48 7.63 14.52 -7.19
N LYS A 49 6.70 14.20 -6.28
CA LYS A 49 7.03 13.96 -4.87
C LYS A 49 8.05 12.84 -4.74
N ASP A 50 7.81 11.72 -5.38
CA ASP A 50 8.70 10.55 -5.33
C ASP A 50 10.10 10.89 -5.86
N LYS A 51 10.21 11.67 -6.97
CA LYS A 51 11.50 12.15 -7.48
C LYS A 51 12.21 13.10 -6.51
N ILE A 52 11.49 14.03 -5.89
CA ILE A 52 12.05 14.95 -4.90
C ILE A 52 12.51 14.16 -3.67
N HIS A 53 11.70 13.25 -3.17
CA HIS A 53 12.06 12.34 -2.08
C HIS A 53 13.30 11.51 -2.43
N HIS A 54 13.37 10.94 -3.61
CA HIS A 54 14.54 10.19 -4.08
C HIS A 54 15.81 11.04 -4.07
N MET A 55 15.76 12.26 -4.59
CA MET A 55 16.92 13.17 -4.64
C MET A 55 17.39 13.61 -3.25
N THR A 56 16.50 13.95 -2.35
CA THR A 56 16.83 14.32 -0.95
C THR A 56 17.37 13.14 -0.18
N TRP A 57 16.89 11.97 -0.48
CA TRP A 57 17.26 10.71 0.16
C TRP A 57 18.62 10.15 -0.28
N GLU A 58 18.95 10.13 -1.57
CA GLU A 58 20.30 9.72 -2.04
C GLU A 58 21.41 10.50 -1.33
N TRP A 59 21.12 11.73 -0.97
CA TRP A 59 22.05 12.57 -0.22
C TRP A 59 22.20 12.14 1.25
N GLN A 60 21.11 11.65 1.87
CA GLN A 60 21.07 11.24 3.28
C GLN A 60 21.49 9.76 3.50
N SER A 61 21.33 8.90 2.49
CA SER A 61 21.45 7.43 2.64
C SER A 61 22.85 6.85 2.54
N LYS A 62 23.89 7.67 2.38
CA LYS A 62 25.30 7.21 2.20
C LYS A 62 25.90 6.39 3.34
N GLU A 63 25.22 6.26 4.48
CA GLU A 63 25.77 5.60 5.68
C GLU A 63 24.96 4.37 6.17
N HIS A 64 23.95 3.92 5.45
CA HIS A 64 23.13 2.80 5.94
C HIS A 64 23.60 1.45 5.39
N GLY A 65 23.82 0.51 6.33
CA GLY A 65 24.33 -0.83 6.06
C GLY A 65 23.50 -1.68 5.08
N ALA A 66 24.02 -2.83 4.69
CA ALA A 66 23.36 -3.76 3.79
C ALA A 66 22.12 -4.38 4.47
N TYR A 67 20.91 -4.03 4.00
CA TYR A 67 19.67 -4.68 4.39
C TYR A 67 19.41 -5.93 3.56
N ASN A 68 18.85 -6.98 4.17
CA ASN A 68 18.48 -8.24 3.51
C ASN A 68 17.32 -8.06 2.54
N ALA A 69 16.40 -7.14 2.84
CA ALA A 69 15.25 -6.87 1.99
C ALA A 69 15.66 -6.44 0.57
N LYS A 70 14.96 -6.95 -0.44
CA LYS A 70 15.12 -6.53 -1.85
C LYS A 70 14.62 -5.10 -2.08
N SER A 71 13.59 -4.69 -1.35
CA SER A 71 13.01 -3.36 -1.37
C SER A 71 12.64 -2.93 0.06
N LEU A 72 12.94 -1.68 0.42
CA LEU A 72 12.75 -1.16 1.78
C LEU A 72 12.38 0.32 1.74
N LEU A 73 11.40 0.71 2.55
CA LEU A 73 11.01 2.09 2.79
C LEU A 73 10.79 2.33 4.28
N VAL A 74 11.42 3.36 4.82
CA VAL A 74 11.18 3.84 6.20
C VAL A 74 10.81 5.30 6.16
N ILE A 75 9.65 5.66 6.71
CA ILE A 75 9.10 7.01 6.58
C ILE A 75 8.52 7.51 7.91
N ASP A 76 8.75 8.78 8.25
CA ASP A 76 8.01 9.51 9.27
C ASP A 76 6.65 9.91 8.69
N ARG A 77 5.56 9.38 9.24
CA ARG A 77 4.21 9.60 8.70
C ARG A 77 3.68 11.02 8.90
N GLN A 78 4.22 11.80 9.84
CA GLN A 78 3.80 13.17 10.06
C GLN A 78 4.42 14.15 9.06
N SER A 79 5.71 14.01 8.79
CA SER A 79 6.44 14.89 7.85
C SER A 79 6.47 14.36 6.42
N ASP A 80 6.14 13.07 6.23
CA ASP A 80 6.32 12.32 4.97
C ASP A 80 7.79 12.23 4.52
N ASP A 81 8.74 12.40 5.49
CA ASP A 81 10.16 12.29 5.22
C ASP A 81 10.60 10.83 5.23
N ALA A 82 11.23 10.39 4.16
CA ALA A 82 11.81 9.07 4.08
C ALA A 82 13.22 9.02 4.69
N PHE A 83 13.47 8.07 5.59
CA PHE A 83 14.78 7.82 6.21
C PHE A 83 15.58 6.73 5.51
N ILE A 84 14.92 5.74 4.93
CA ILE A 84 15.53 4.65 4.18
C ILE A 84 14.69 4.38 2.93
N LEU A 85 15.35 4.37 1.79
CA LEU A 85 14.80 4.09 0.47
C LEU A 85 15.71 3.08 -0.24
N LYS A 86 15.18 1.91 -0.57
CA LYS A 86 15.88 0.91 -1.35
C LYS A 86 14.90 0.32 -2.37
N ASN A 87 15.10 0.61 -3.65
CA ASN A 87 14.29 0.04 -4.73
C ASN A 87 12.76 0.24 -4.54
N GLU A 88 12.33 1.41 -4.08
CA GLU A 88 10.95 1.69 -3.62
C GLU A 88 9.88 1.49 -4.71
N HIS A 89 10.27 1.61 -5.97
CA HIS A 89 9.40 1.39 -7.14
C HIS A 89 9.62 0.03 -7.83
N LYS A 90 10.49 -0.82 -7.28
CA LYS A 90 10.74 -2.15 -7.87
C LYS A 90 9.53 -3.05 -7.65
N PRO A 91 8.89 -3.56 -8.71
CA PRO A 91 7.81 -4.53 -8.58
C PRO A 91 8.34 -5.84 -8.00
N LEU A 92 7.70 -6.33 -6.94
CA LEU A 92 8.03 -7.57 -6.24
C LEU A 92 6.74 -8.27 -5.81
N PRO A 93 6.76 -9.60 -5.58
CA PRO A 93 5.60 -10.32 -5.09
C PRO A 93 5.13 -9.79 -3.73
N PRO A 94 3.85 -9.39 -3.59
CA PRO A 94 3.31 -8.88 -2.33
C PRO A 94 3.20 -9.96 -1.26
N ALA A 95 3.08 -11.21 -1.63
CA ALA A 95 2.61 -12.27 -0.75
C ALA A 95 1.32 -11.80 -0.02
N SER A 96 1.13 -12.17 1.24
CA SER A 96 -0.06 -11.77 2.01
C SER A 96 -0.22 -10.28 2.27
N LEU A 97 0.72 -9.42 1.85
CA LEU A 97 0.50 -7.96 1.85
C LEU A 97 -0.58 -7.54 0.84
N ALA A 98 -0.84 -8.36 -0.19
CA ALA A 98 -1.94 -8.18 -1.15
C ALA A 98 -3.31 -8.00 -0.46
N LYS A 99 -3.50 -8.61 0.72
CA LYS A 99 -4.74 -8.51 1.50
C LYS A 99 -5.06 -7.07 1.93
N LEU A 100 -4.06 -6.18 2.01
CA LEU A 100 -4.29 -4.77 2.32
C LEU A 100 -5.11 -4.09 1.21
N PHE A 101 -4.82 -4.38 -0.05
CA PHE A 101 -5.60 -3.87 -1.18
C PHE A 101 -7.03 -4.41 -1.18
N THR A 102 -7.22 -5.71 -0.89
CA THR A 102 -8.54 -6.31 -0.72
C THR A 102 -9.34 -5.62 0.40
N VAL A 103 -8.72 -5.41 1.56
CA VAL A 103 -9.37 -4.77 2.71
C VAL A 103 -9.72 -3.32 2.40
N GLU A 104 -8.81 -2.56 1.76
CA GLU A 104 -9.07 -1.17 1.39
C GLU A 104 -10.23 -1.07 0.39
N TYR A 105 -10.16 -1.80 -0.73
CA TYR A 105 -11.16 -1.78 -1.79
C TYR A 105 -12.57 -2.08 -1.26
N VAL A 106 -12.72 -3.14 -0.46
CA VAL A 106 -14.03 -3.55 0.04
C VAL A 106 -14.51 -2.62 1.16
N SER A 107 -13.64 -2.21 2.08
CA SER A 107 -14.03 -1.36 3.21
C SER A 107 -14.41 0.07 2.83
N GLU A 108 -14.00 0.56 1.67
CA GLU A 108 -14.43 1.85 1.12
C GLU A 108 -15.93 1.89 0.76
N GLN A 109 -16.55 0.73 0.49
CA GLN A 109 -17.87 0.64 -0.11
C GLN A 109 -18.87 -0.18 0.71
N ALA A 110 -18.38 -0.97 1.69
CA ALA A 110 -19.19 -1.94 2.41
C ALA A 110 -19.50 -1.51 3.85
N ASP A 111 -20.68 -1.91 4.34
CA ASP A 111 -20.97 -1.88 5.77
C ASP A 111 -20.19 -3.02 6.47
N LEU A 112 -19.30 -2.68 7.38
CA LEU A 112 -18.46 -3.63 8.11
C LEU A 112 -19.26 -4.58 9.01
N LYS A 113 -20.48 -4.21 9.39
CA LYS A 113 -21.41 -5.04 10.18
C LYS A 113 -22.16 -6.05 9.33
N GLN A 114 -22.08 -5.94 7.99
CA GLN A 114 -22.69 -6.87 7.06
C GLN A 114 -22.29 -8.31 7.39
N LYS A 115 -23.27 -9.18 7.53
CA LYS A 115 -23.03 -10.60 7.81
C LYS A 115 -22.77 -11.35 6.51
N VAL A 116 -21.72 -12.15 6.52
CA VAL A 116 -21.26 -12.95 5.39
C VAL A 116 -21.21 -14.42 5.81
N LYS A 117 -21.92 -15.27 5.09
CA LYS A 117 -21.93 -16.70 5.29
C LYS A 117 -20.76 -17.34 4.54
N VAL A 118 -19.96 -18.14 5.24
CA VAL A 118 -18.88 -18.93 4.65
C VAL A 118 -19.47 -20.06 3.81
N THR A 119 -19.11 -20.12 2.53
CA THR A 119 -19.59 -21.17 1.61
C THR A 119 -18.51 -22.23 1.35
N LYS A 120 -18.92 -23.48 1.11
CA LYS A 120 -18.00 -24.54 0.66
C LYS A 120 -17.32 -24.13 -0.66
N ALA A 121 -18.04 -23.45 -1.53
CA ALA A 121 -17.54 -23.01 -2.83
C ALA A 121 -16.39 -21.98 -2.68
N ALA A 122 -16.52 -20.97 -1.81
CA ALA A 122 -15.45 -20.03 -1.54
C ALA A 122 -14.21 -20.75 -0.97
N LEU A 123 -14.40 -21.64 0.01
CA LEU A 123 -13.30 -22.37 0.64
C LEU A 123 -12.58 -23.33 -0.32
N SER A 124 -13.25 -23.81 -1.36
CA SER A 124 -12.63 -24.74 -2.36
C SER A 124 -11.54 -24.09 -3.21
N HIS A 125 -11.44 -22.76 -3.23
CA HIS A 125 -10.38 -22.02 -3.93
C HIS A 125 -9.09 -21.89 -3.12
N VAL A 126 -9.13 -22.22 -1.83
CA VAL A 126 -7.97 -22.08 -0.93
C VAL A 126 -6.91 -23.13 -1.28
N LYS A 127 -5.74 -22.69 -1.64
CA LYS A 127 -4.63 -23.60 -2.01
C LYS A 127 -4.10 -24.32 -0.76
N LYS A 128 -3.80 -25.61 -0.90
CA LYS A 128 -3.21 -26.43 0.16
C LYS A 128 -1.86 -25.86 0.60
N GLY A 129 -1.61 -25.85 1.92
CA GLY A 129 -0.36 -25.34 2.49
C GLY A 129 -0.34 -23.83 2.72
N SER A 130 -1.37 -23.07 2.28
CA SER A 130 -1.48 -21.66 2.56
C SER A 130 -1.97 -21.37 3.99
N SER A 131 -1.70 -20.16 4.51
CA SER A 131 -2.21 -19.69 5.81
C SER A 131 -3.73 -19.62 5.80
N VAL A 132 -4.38 -20.12 6.86
CA VAL A 132 -5.83 -20.13 6.99
C VAL A 132 -6.27 -19.67 8.40
N ALA A 133 -7.37 -18.97 8.46
CA ALA A 133 -8.06 -18.62 9.70
C ALA A 133 -8.94 -19.78 10.23
N ARG A 134 -8.99 -20.91 9.51
CA ARG A 134 -9.79 -22.12 9.81
C ARG A 134 -11.28 -21.82 9.85
N LEU A 135 -11.77 -21.05 8.86
CA LEU A 135 -13.20 -20.83 8.67
C LEU A 135 -13.89 -22.12 8.23
N GLN A 136 -15.11 -22.35 8.69
CA GLN A 136 -15.90 -23.53 8.33
C GLN A 136 -17.13 -23.13 7.51
N ALA A 137 -17.48 -23.95 6.54
CA ALA A 137 -18.68 -23.74 5.75
C ALA A 137 -19.94 -23.76 6.62
N GLY A 138 -20.78 -22.77 6.46
CA GLY A 138 -21.99 -22.55 7.27
C GLY A 138 -21.82 -21.50 8.36
N GLU A 139 -20.60 -21.23 8.84
CA GLU A 139 -20.33 -20.13 9.77
C GLU A 139 -20.70 -18.78 9.17
N THR A 140 -21.06 -17.84 10.02
CA THR A 140 -21.43 -16.49 9.60
C THR A 140 -20.63 -15.47 10.44
N TYR A 141 -19.90 -14.60 9.74
CA TYR A 141 -19.07 -13.56 10.31
C TYR A 141 -19.57 -12.18 9.90
N THR A 142 -19.24 -11.15 10.65
CA THR A 142 -19.30 -9.79 10.10
C THR A 142 -18.16 -9.60 9.09
N LEU A 143 -18.31 -8.66 8.17
CA LEU A 143 -17.24 -8.34 7.23
C LEU A 143 -15.98 -7.86 7.97
N GLN A 144 -16.15 -7.12 9.08
CA GLN A 144 -15.04 -6.72 9.94
C GLN A 144 -14.30 -7.93 10.55
N ASP A 145 -15.02 -8.98 10.97
CA ASP A 145 -14.39 -10.19 11.51
C ASP A 145 -13.65 -10.97 10.41
N LEU A 146 -14.17 -10.98 9.18
CA LEU A 146 -13.44 -11.56 8.04
C LEU A 146 -12.16 -10.76 7.73
N PHE A 147 -12.19 -9.43 7.83
CA PHE A 147 -10.97 -8.64 7.71
C PHE A 147 -9.99 -8.95 8.84
N ALA A 148 -10.47 -9.14 10.07
CA ALA A 148 -9.59 -9.58 11.15
C ALA A 148 -8.99 -10.98 10.88
N ALA A 149 -9.77 -11.91 10.34
CA ALA A 149 -9.31 -13.23 9.90
C ALA A 149 -8.28 -13.17 8.76
N MET A 150 -8.35 -12.16 7.88
CA MET A 150 -7.35 -11.89 6.84
C MET A 150 -6.06 -11.26 7.39
N LEU A 151 -6.20 -10.33 8.34
CA LEU A 151 -5.09 -9.47 8.78
C LEU A 151 -4.28 -10.12 9.92
N VAL A 152 -4.94 -10.75 10.89
CA VAL A 152 -4.30 -11.28 12.10
C VAL A 152 -3.60 -12.62 11.82
N PRO A 153 -4.29 -13.73 11.49
CA PRO A 153 -3.65 -15.01 11.17
C PRO A 153 -3.24 -15.10 9.70
N SER A 154 -3.45 -14.04 8.92
CA SER A 154 -3.17 -14.04 7.48
C SER A 154 -4.04 -15.02 6.66
N GLY A 155 -5.32 -15.25 7.06
CA GLY A 155 -6.19 -16.26 6.48
C GLY A 155 -6.49 -16.04 4.99
N ASN A 156 -6.07 -17.01 4.15
CA ASN A 156 -6.39 -17.02 2.73
C ASN A 156 -7.86 -17.42 2.52
N ASP A 157 -8.38 -18.32 3.37
CA ASP A 157 -9.79 -18.69 3.41
C ASP A 157 -10.71 -17.48 3.57
N ALA A 158 -10.37 -16.57 4.49
CA ALA A 158 -11.12 -15.33 4.67
C ALA A 158 -11.04 -14.41 3.44
N ALA A 159 -9.89 -14.33 2.78
CA ALA A 159 -9.73 -13.54 1.56
C ALA A 159 -10.64 -14.06 0.42
N TYR A 160 -10.68 -15.38 0.21
CA TYR A 160 -11.57 -15.98 -0.79
C TYR A 160 -13.05 -15.85 -0.43
N VAL A 161 -13.42 -15.92 0.87
CA VAL A 161 -14.80 -15.68 1.32
C VAL A 161 -15.21 -14.23 1.05
N VAL A 162 -14.36 -13.26 1.33
CA VAL A 162 -14.61 -11.84 1.04
C VAL A 162 -14.74 -11.61 -0.47
N ALA A 163 -13.85 -12.19 -1.28
CA ALA A 163 -13.87 -12.03 -2.73
C ALA A 163 -15.13 -12.66 -3.36
N ASP A 164 -15.53 -13.87 -2.93
CA ASP A 164 -16.74 -14.54 -3.39
C ASP A 164 -18.01 -13.75 -3.03
N TYR A 165 -18.09 -13.30 -1.78
CA TYR A 165 -19.20 -12.50 -1.29
C TYR A 165 -19.31 -11.16 -2.02
N TRP A 166 -18.21 -10.37 -2.07
CA TRP A 166 -18.23 -9.04 -2.65
C TRP A 166 -18.43 -9.06 -4.16
N GLY A 167 -17.82 -10.05 -4.84
CA GLY A 167 -18.09 -10.32 -6.25
C GLY A 167 -19.54 -10.62 -6.54
N GLY A 168 -20.22 -11.38 -5.66
CA GLY A 168 -21.66 -11.62 -5.75
C GLY A 168 -22.53 -10.38 -5.51
N VAL A 169 -22.13 -9.50 -4.57
CA VAL A 169 -22.81 -8.21 -4.32
C VAL A 169 -22.71 -7.28 -5.53
N LYS A 170 -21.53 -7.16 -6.11
CA LYS A 170 -21.29 -6.27 -7.27
C LYS A 170 -21.81 -6.86 -8.58
N HIS A 171 -21.83 -8.18 -8.71
CA HIS A 171 -22.22 -8.91 -9.92
C HIS A 171 -23.30 -9.97 -9.61
N PRO A 172 -24.54 -9.56 -9.32
CA PRO A 172 -25.61 -10.48 -8.88
C PRO A 172 -26.02 -11.52 -9.94
N LYS A 173 -25.59 -11.35 -11.19
CA LYS A 173 -25.82 -12.33 -12.27
C LYS A 173 -24.79 -13.46 -12.28
N ALA A 174 -23.64 -13.31 -11.59
CA ALA A 174 -22.62 -14.33 -11.49
C ALA A 174 -23.13 -15.54 -10.68
N LYS A 175 -23.14 -16.72 -11.28
CA LYS A 175 -23.79 -17.91 -10.69
C LYS A 175 -22.84 -18.75 -9.87
N THR A 176 -21.56 -18.75 -10.20
CA THR A 176 -20.55 -19.60 -9.55
C THR A 176 -19.58 -18.78 -8.70
N SER A 177 -19.01 -19.38 -7.66
CA SER A 177 -17.96 -18.77 -6.84
C SER A 177 -16.74 -18.40 -7.70
N LYS A 178 -16.34 -19.26 -8.64
CA LYS A 178 -15.26 -18.98 -9.57
C LYS A 178 -15.50 -17.70 -10.39
N GLU A 179 -16.70 -17.55 -10.92
CA GLU A 179 -17.08 -16.36 -11.71
C GLU A 179 -17.09 -15.11 -10.82
N ARG A 180 -17.66 -15.17 -9.61
CA ARG A 180 -17.69 -14.03 -8.68
C ARG A 180 -16.30 -13.58 -8.27
N ILE A 181 -15.39 -14.53 -7.96
CA ILE A 181 -14.01 -14.22 -7.61
C ILE A 181 -13.25 -13.62 -8.80
N ALA A 182 -13.45 -14.11 -10.02
CA ALA A 182 -12.82 -13.55 -11.22
C ALA A 182 -13.30 -12.10 -11.48
N LEU A 183 -14.59 -11.83 -11.37
CA LEU A 183 -15.15 -10.48 -11.52
C LEU A 183 -14.67 -9.56 -10.38
N TYR A 184 -14.61 -10.06 -9.15
CA TYR A 184 -14.04 -9.34 -8.02
C TYR A 184 -12.58 -8.91 -8.28
N LEU A 185 -11.75 -9.80 -8.81
CA LEU A 185 -10.35 -9.50 -9.11
C LEU A 185 -10.21 -8.45 -10.22
N ASN A 186 -11.08 -8.50 -11.23
CA ASN A 186 -11.14 -7.46 -12.26
C ASN A 186 -11.47 -6.09 -11.65
N ASP A 187 -12.49 -6.04 -10.78
CA ASP A 187 -12.88 -4.80 -10.09
C ASP A 187 -11.78 -4.29 -9.15
N LEU A 188 -11.14 -5.20 -8.40
CA LEU A 188 -10.03 -4.85 -7.51
C LEU A 188 -8.85 -4.26 -8.29
N ASN A 189 -8.45 -4.90 -9.40
CA ASN A 189 -7.35 -4.37 -10.22
C ASN A 189 -7.74 -3.05 -10.91
N ALA A 190 -8.99 -2.88 -11.32
CA ALA A 190 -9.48 -1.60 -11.84
C ALA A 190 -9.45 -0.51 -10.76
N TYR A 191 -9.82 -0.84 -9.51
CA TYR A 191 -9.68 0.07 -8.36
C TYR A 191 -8.21 0.44 -8.11
N ILE A 192 -7.31 -0.54 -8.10
CA ILE A 192 -5.86 -0.35 -7.93
C ILE A 192 -5.32 0.63 -8.98
N GLN A 193 -5.65 0.44 -10.25
CA GLN A 193 -5.23 1.34 -11.33
C GLN A 193 -5.83 2.75 -11.17
N LYS A 194 -7.08 2.86 -10.73
CA LYS A 194 -7.75 4.15 -10.46
C LYS A 194 -7.08 4.93 -9.33
N GLN A 195 -6.49 4.24 -8.33
CA GLN A 195 -5.71 4.87 -7.26
C GLN A 195 -4.32 5.34 -7.74
N GLY A 196 -3.94 5.05 -8.98
CA GLY A 196 -2.62 5.36 -9.52
C GLY A 196 -1.54 4.36 -9.14
N TRP A 197 -1.88 3.19 -8.62
CA TRP A 197 -0.95 2.13 -8.24
C TRP A 197 -0.61 1.26 -9.45
N LYS A 198 0.22 1.79 -10.33
CA LYS A 198 0.47 1.23 -11.68
C LYS A 198 1.31 -0.06 -11.67
N ASN A 199 2.09 -0.28 -10.60
CA ASN A 199 2.97 -1.44 -10.45
C ASN A 199 2.31 -2.56 -9.62
N THR A 200 1.09 -2.34 -9.10
CA THR A 200 0.33 -3.36 -8.39
C THR A 200 -0.66 -4.03 -9.31
N HIS A 201 -0.54 -5.36 -9.39
CA HIS A 201 -1.51 -6.22 -10.05
C HIS A 201 -1.65 -7.53 -9.27
N LEU A 202 -2.89 -7.97 -9.01
CA LEU A 202 -3.18 -9.13 -8.18
C LEU A 202 -3.93 -10.19 -9.00
N TYR A 203 -3.50 -11.45 -8.91
CA TYR A 203 -4.12 -12.61 -9.60
C TYR A 203 -4.97 -13.47 -8.66
N ASP A 204 -4.85 -13.25 -7.34
CA ASP A 204 -5.73 -13.84 -6.33
C ASP A 204 -5.96 -12.86 -5.15
N PRO A 205 -7.04 -13.04 -4.36
CA PRO A 205 -7.38 -12.09 -3.29
C PRO A 205 -6.49 -12.18 -2.06
N SER A 206 -5.62 -13.20 -1.99
CA SER A 206 -4.80 -13.51 -0.81
C SER A 206 -3.31 -13.18 -0.97
N GLY A 207 -2.85 -13.03 -2.22
CA GLY A 207 -1.45 -12.85 -2.58
C GLY A 207 -0.63 -14.15 -2.54
N TYR A 208 -1.27 -15.29 -2.75
CA TYR A 208 -0.61 -16.60 -2.86
C TYR A 208 -0.23 -16.94 -4.30
N ASP A 209 -0.40 -16.01 -5.20
CA ASP A 209 0.00 -16.11 -6.60
C ASP A 209 1.35 -15.43 -6.82
N TYR A 210 2.28 -16.14 -7.49
CA TYR A 210 3.67 -15.66 -7.71
C TYR A 210 3.76 -14.56 -8.77
N GLU A 211 2.76 -14.43 -9.64
CA GLU A 211 2.75 -13.44 -10.71
C GLU A 211 2.26 -12.07 -10.19
N GLY A 212 1.64 -12.04 -9.01
CA GLY A 212 1.21 -10.81 -8.38
C GLY A 212 2.38 -9.90 -8.07
N THR A 213 2.22 -8.61 -8.34
CA THR A 213 3.26 -7.59 -8.11
C THR A 213 2.75 -6.42 -7.30
N THR A 214 3.65 -5.75 -6.59
CA THR A 214 3.46 -4.45 -5.93
C THR A 214 4.81 -3.81 -5.63
N THR A 215 4.80 -2.56 -5.14
CA THR A 215 6.00 -1.85 -4.68
C THR A 215 5.84 -1.39 -3.24
N VAL A 216 6.94 -1.13 -2.52
CA VAL A 216 6.85 -0.57 -1.15
C VAL A 216 6.23 0.83 -1.17
N SER A 217 6.41 1.61 -2.24
CA SER A 217 5.75 2.91 -2.42
C SER A 217 4.23 2.76 -2.48
N GLU A 218 3.69 1.81 -3.26
CA GLU A 218 2.25 1.59 -3.37
C GLU A 218 1.65 0.92 -2.12
N LEU A 219 2.43 0.06 -1.45
CA LEU A 219 2.06 -0.48 -0.14
C LEU A 219 2.03 0.60 0.95
N LYS A 220 2.90 1.60 0.89
CA LYS A 220 2.84 2.79 1.78
C LYS A 220 1.50 3.49 1.61
N ASP A 221 1.10 3.75 0.38
CA ASP A 221 -0.14 4.48 0.12
C ASP A 221 -1.38 3.75 0.63
N VAL A 222 -1.53 2.46 0.31
CA VAL A 222 -2.68 1.68 0.81
C VAL A 222 -2.64 1.54 2.33
N SER A 223 -1.45 1.43 2.94
CA SER A 223 -1.31 1.40 4.39
C SER A 223 -1.74 2.71 5.04
N ASP A 224 -1.40 3.85 4.44
CA ASP A 224 -1.80 5.17 4.92
C ASP A 224 -3.32 5.39 4.85
N LEU A 225 -3.99 4.91 3.80
CA LEU A 225 -5.44 4.93 3.71
C LEU A 225 -6.09 4.09 4.82
N LEU A 226 -5.60 2.87 5.00
CA LEU A 226 -6.09 1.96 6.04
C LEU A 226 -5.83 2.49 7.46
N LEU A 227 -4.68 3.09 7.71
CA LEU A 227 -4.31 3.66 9.01
C LEU A 227 -5.16 4.88 9.41
N LYS A 228 -5.91 5.50 8.52
CA LYS A 228 -6.94 6.50 8.85
C LYS A 228 -8.16 5.88 9.52
N LYS A 229 -8.39 4.57 9.33
CA LYS A 229 -9.54 3.82 9.84
C LYS A 229 -9.26 3.29 11.25
N LYS A 230 -9.95 3.79 12.26
CA LYS A 230 -9.76 3.37 13.69
C LYS A 230 -9.93 1.87 13.89
N TRP A 231 -10.89 1.24 13.21
CA TRP A 231 -11.12 -0.19 13.31
C TRP A 231 -9.93 -1.01 12.78
N PHE A 232 -9.28 -0.56 11.70
CA PHE A 232 -8.12 -1.22 11.14
C PHE A 232 -6.94 -1.19 12.13
N ARG A 233 -6.60 -0.01 12.66
CA ARG A 233 -5.56 0.14 13.70
C ARG A 233 -5.80 -0.80 14.87
N LYS A 234 -7.07 -0.88 15.34
CA LYS A 234 -7.46 -1.76 16.44
C LYS A 234 -7.21 -3.23 16.12
N ILE A 235 -7.50 -3.70 14.91
CA ILE A 235 -7.31 -5.09 14.51
C ILE A 235 -5.82 -5.43 14.40
N VAL A 236 -5.05 -4.63 13.64
CA VAL A 236 -3.67 -4.98 13.30
C VAL A 236 -2.69 -4.85 14.46
N SER A 237 -3.03 -4.09 15.50
CA SER A 237 -2.19 -3.92 16.68
C SER A 237 -2.34 -5.03 17.74
N GLN A 238 -3.29 -5.96 17.59
CA GLN A 238 -3.54 -7.01 18.58
C GLN A 238 -2.66 -8.23 18.31
N SER A 239 -2.06 -8.78 19.38
CA SER A 239 -1.36 -10.07 19.32
C SER A 239 -2.31 -11.24 19.11
N ASN A 240 -3.54 -11.12 19.60
CA ASN A 240 -4.62 -12.12 19.44
C ASN A 240 -5.93 -11.39 19.17
N TYR A 241 -6.77 -11.96 18.33
CA TYR A 241 -8.10 -11.45 18.04
C TYR A 241 -9.12 -12.56 18.26
N ALA A 242 -10.17 -12.28 19.02
CA ALA A 242 -11.24 -13.23 19.27
C ALA A 242 -12.58 -12.69 18.78
N VAL A 243 -13.40 -13.58 18.24
CA VAL A 243 -14.78 -13.30 17.81
C VAL A 243 -15.73 -14.33 18.42
N THR A 244 -16.96 -13.90 18.67
CA THR A 244 -18.06 -14.79 19.04
C THR A 244 -19.08 -14.75 17.92
N LEU A 245 -19.31 -15.90 17.29
CA LEU A 245 -20.29 -16.06 16.22
C LEU A 245 -21.71 -15.99 16.76
N SER A 246 -22.69 -15.82 15.88
CA SER A 246 -24.11 -15.71 16.26
C SER A 246 -24.70 -16.96 16.93
N ASP A 247 -24.07 -18.12 16.73
CA ASP A 247 -24.40 -19.39 17.37
C ASP A 247 -23.70 -19.64 18.72
N GLY A 248 -22.92 -18.64 19.19
CA GLY A 248 -22.12 -18.72 20.42
C GLY A 248 -20.72 -19.33 20.24
N THR A 249 -20.39 -19.83 19.06
CA THR A 249 -19.04 -20.37 18.77
C THR A 249 -17.97 -19.30 18.94
N GLN A 250 -16.92 -19.60 19.66
CA GLN A 250 -15.76 -18.70 19.83
C GLN A 250 -14.63 -19.10 18.87
N LYS A 251 -14.06 -18.11 18.21
CA LYS A 251 -12.85 -18.24 17.39
C LYS A 251 -11.80 -17.27 17.91
N ALA A 252 -10.55 -17.70 17.90
CA ALA A 252 -9.42 -16.84 18.25
C ALA A 252 -8.26 -17.07 17.29
N TRP A 253 -7.62 -15.99 16.90
CA TRP A 253 -6.47 -16.01 15.99
C TRP A 253 -5.27 -15.32 16.60
N LYS A 254 -4.09 -15.87 16.39
CA LYS A 254 -2.81 -15.25 16.76
C LYS A 254 -2.31 -14.41 15.58
N ASN A 255 -1.75 -13.25 15.88
CA ASN A 255 -1.11 -12.42 14.87
C ASN A 255 0.20 -13.06 14.41
N THR A 256 0.43 -12.99 13.11
CA THR A 256 1.67 -13.48 12.48
C THR A 256 2.85 -12.52 12.67
N ASN A 257 2.63 -11.30 13.15
CA ASN A 257 3.68 -10.34 13.44
C ASN A 257 4.27 -10.61 14.83
N HIS A 258 5.50 -11.11 14.88
CA HIS A 258 6.22 -11.47 16.09
C HIS A 258 6.44 -10.27 17.01
N PHE A 259 6.59 -9.06 16.49
CA PHE A 259 6.72 -7.84 17.30
C PHE A 259 5.54 -7.60 18.25
N LEU A 260 4.37 -8.18 17.98
CA LEU A 260 3.16 -8.01 18.78
C LEU A 260 3.00 -9.08 19.88
N ASN A 261 3.80 -10.15 19.86
CA ASN A 261 3.68 -11.25 20.80
C ASN A 261 4.62 -11.04 22.01
N PRO A 262 4.09 -10.79 23.23
CA PRO A 262 4.93 -10.53 24.42
C PRO A 262 5.87 -11.69 24.82
N LYS A 263 5.66 -12.89 24.26
CA LYS A 263 6.49 -14.08 24.50
C LYS A 263 7.56 -14.30 23.44
N ASP A 264 7.59 -13.47 22.39
CA ASP A 264 8.52 -13.59 21.29
C ASP A 264 9.79 -12.77 21.55
N PRO A 265 11.00 -13.26 21.19
CA PRO A 265 12.24 -12.49 21.33
C PRO A 265 12.21 -11.14 20.58
N ASN A 266 11.42 -11.03 19.50
CA ASN A 266 11.27 -9.79 18.73
C ASN A 266 10.23 -8.83 19.33
N TYR A 267 9.57 -9.16 20.45
CA TYR A 267 8.52 -8.32 21.01
C TYR A 267 8.96 -6.87 21.20
N ASN A 268 8.15 -5.94 20.69
CA ASN A 268 8.38 -4.51 20.88
C ASN A 268 7.04 -3.79 21.12
N PRO A 269 6.77 -3.26 22.33
CA PRO A 269 5.49 -2.63 22.66
C PRO A 269 5.21 -1.33 21.90
N ALA A 270 6.24 -0.74 21.26
CA ALA A 270 6.08 0.42 20.41
C ALA A 270 5.64 0.07 18.98
N VAL A 271 5.68 -1.20 18.58
CA VAL A 271 5.13 -1.68 17.32
C VAL A 271 3.61 -1.84 17.42
N LYS A 272 2.85 -1.28 16.46
CA LYS A 272 1.39 -1.25 16.40
C LYS A 272 0.80 -1.96 15.17
N GLY A 273 1.50 -2.92 14.62
CA GLY A 273 1.10 -3.68 13.44
C GLY A 273 2.17 -3.61 12.37
N ILE A 274 1.91 -3.91 11.08
CA ILE A 274 0.61 -4.00 10.40
C ILE A 274 0.37 -5.42 9.89
N LYS A 275 1.29 -5.92 9.01
CA LYS A 275 1.07 -7.19 8.30
C LYS A 275 2.37 -7.84 7.88
N THR A 276 2.41 -9.16 7.95
CA THR A 276 3.46 -10.01 7.39
C THR A 276 2.98 -10.65 6.09
N GLY A 277 3.92 -10.98 5.21
CA GLY A 277 3.69 -11.78 4.01
C GLY A 277 4.83 -12.77 3.83
N SER A 278 4.53 -14.00 3.43
CA SER A 278 5.55 -14.99 3.08
C SER A 278 5.06 -15.77 1.87
N LEU A 279 5.91 -15.88 0.86
CA LEU A 279 5.65 -16.64 -0.34
C LEU A 279 6.99 -17.22 -0.81
N ASP A 280 7.13 -18.56 -0.71
CA ASP A 280 8.36 -19.27 -0.99
C ASP A 280 9.56 -18.70 -0.22
N GLN A 281 10.52 -18.08 -0.89
CA GLN A 281 11.72 -17.47 -0.29
C GLN A 281 11.62 -15.95 -0.12
N ASP A 282 10.45 -15.35 -0.35
CA ASP A 282 10.22 -13.93 -0.16
C ASP A 282 9.44 -13.69 1.14
N PHE A 283 10.11 -13.03 2.10
CA PHE A 283 9.55 -12.68 3.40
C PHE A 283 9.35 -11.16 3.47
N ASN A 284 8.11 -10.76 3.69
CA ASN A 284 7.67 -9.37 3.65
C ASN A 284 7.09 -8.95 5.00
N ILE A 285 7.25 -7.68 5.37
CA ILE A 285 6.63 -7.14 6.57
C ILE A 285 6.37 -5.63 6.40
N ILE A 286 5.23 -5.18 6.94
CA ILE A 286 4.96 -3.76 7.17
C ILE A 286 4.77 -3.55 8.66
N VAL A 287 5.52 -2.59 9.22
CA VAL A 287 5.52 -2.24 10.64
C VAL A 287 5.08 -0.79 10.81
N LEU A 288 4.13 -0.55 11.70
CA LEU A 288 3.86 0.77 12.28
C LEU A 288 4.58 0.85 13.63
N PHE A 289 5.48 1.80 13.78
CA PHE A 289 6.27 2.01 14.99
C PHE A 289 6.01 3.38 15.58
N GLU A 290 5.71 3.43 16.88
CA GLU A 290 5.45 4.68 17.60
C GLU A 290 6.59 5.02 18.56
N LYS A 291 7.18 6.20 18.42
CA LYS A 291 8.24 6.69 19.31
C LYS A 291 8.14 8.21 19.50
N LYS A 292 8.12 8.68 20.75
CA LYS A 292 8.10 10.11 21.08
C LYS A 292 7.00 10.91 20.34
N HIS A 293 5.79 10.36 20.31
CA HIS A 293 4.62 10.94 19.62
C HIS A 293 4.73 11.01 18.09
N LYS A 294 5.68 10.32 17.50
CA LYS A 294 5.84 10.14 16.05
C LYS A 294 5.46 8.72 15.64
N GLU A 295 4.93 8.61 14.45
CA GLU A 295 4.64 7.32 13.80
C GLU A 295 5.60 7.11 12.62
N TYR A 296 6.27 5.98 12.61
CA TYR A 296 7.12 5.55 11.52
C TYR A 296 6.49 4.34 10.83
N LEU A 297 6.42 4.39 9.51
CA LEU A 297 5.99 3.27 8.70
C LEU A 297 7.23 2.64 8.05
N ILE A 298 7.42 1.34 8.28
CA ILE A 298 8.54 0.57 7.79
C ILE A 298 7.99 -0.55 6.90
N LEU A 299 8.37 -0.55 5.62
CA LEU A 299 7.92 -1.51 4.63
C LEU A 299 9.13 -2.24 4.06
N SER A 300 9.14 -3.56 4.21
CA SER A 300 10.22 -4.45 3.78
C SER A 300 9.66 -5.57 2.93
N ILE A 301 10.18 -5.76 1.71
CA ILE A 301 9.78 -6.81 0.78
C ILE A 301 11.01 -7.59 0.30
N GLY A 302 10.86 -8.92 0.26
CA GLY A 302 11.83 -9.83 -0.35
C GLY A 302 13.06 -10.06 0.51
N SER A 303 12.91 -10.09 1.84
CA SER A 303 13.95 -10.64 2.73
C SER A 303 14.10 -12.15 2.49
N GLN A 304 15.31 -12.68 2.67
CA GLN A 304 15.64 -14.05 2.31
C GLN A 304 15.11 -15.12 3.27
N SER A 305 14.78 -14.73 4.51
CA SER A 305 14.24 -15.63 5.53
C SER A 305 13.30 -14.88 6.48
N ASP A 306 12.57 -15.63 7.29
CA ASP A 306 11.74 -15.06 8.36
C ASP A 306 12.60 -14.27 9.35
N ASP A 307 13.72 -14.81 9.79
CA ASP A 307 14.64 -14.14 10.72
C ASP A 307 15.19 -12.85 10.12
N SER A 308 15.67 -12.89 8.87
CA SER A 308 16.30 -11.72 8.22
C SER A 308 15.35 -10.53 8.06
N ARG A 309 14.03 -10.74 7.87
CA ARG A 309 13.08 -9.61 7.85
C ARG A 309 12.93 -8.94 9.22
N TYR A 310 13.03 -9.73 10.33
CA TYR A 310 13.01 -9.18 11.69
C TYR A 310 14.34 -8.53 12.07
N ASP A 311 15.47 -9.06 11.61
CA ASP A 311 16.80 -8.47 11.83
C ASP A 311 16.90 -7.08 11.21
N ASP A 312 16.49 -6.91 9.95
CA ASP A 312 16.45 -5.62 9.27
C ASP A 312 15.60 -4.61 10.07
N ILE A 313 14.40 -5.02 10.48
CA ILE A 313 13.51 -4.13 11.24
C ILE A 313 14.10 -3.81 12.62
N ASN A 314 14.62 -4.79 13.36
CA ASN A 314 15.23 -4.56 14.67
C ASN A 314 16.42 -3.58 14.59
N TYR A 315 17.23 -3.67 13.52
CA TYR A 315 18.30 -2.72 13.27
C TYR A 315 17.75 -1.30 13.05
N ILE A 316 16.73 -1.16 12.22
CA ILE A 316 16.06 0.12 11.96
C ILE A 316 15.46 0.72 13.23
N LEU A 317 14.73 -0.07 14.04
CA LEU A 317 14.09 0.39 15.27
C LEU A 317 15.09 0.91 16.32
N LYS A 318 16.33 0.44 16.29
CA LYS A 318 17.41 0.94 17.15
C LYS A 318 17.98 2.27 16.64
N SER A 319 17.96 2.51 15.34
CA SER A 319 18.53 3.71 14.70
C SER A 319 17.56 4.91 14.66
N ILE A 320 16.25 4.69 14.74
CA ILE A 320 15.21 5.72 14.89
C ILE A 320 15.06 6.07 16.37
#